data_96b6d65f5b318da384103dc343e7d64c
#
_entry.id   96b6d65f5b318da384103dc343e7d64c
#
_cell.length_a   1.000
_cell.length_b   1.000
_cell.length_c   1.000
_cell.angle_alpha   90.00
_cell.angle_beta   90.00
_cell.angle_gamma   90.00
#
_symmetry.space_group_name_H-M   'P 1'
#
loop_
_entity.id
_entity.type
_entity.pdbx_description
1 polymer ?
#
loop_
_entity_poly.entity_id
_entity_poly.type
_entity_poly.pdbx_seq_one_letter_code
_entity_poly.pdbx_strand_id
1 'polypeptide(L)'
;MKKYLLFSILIVIATIAFAQKDRDTIPKYLKSPFIPAFKIVQTNGTNYTKDSLPAETPLIIMYFSPDCGHCQIQTKEMLDSMQYLQSATIMLVAYKKMEVLIEFSNHYELCKFTNIHIGRDPKYFLPSFFNVKFTPFIAIYNKKGEFVKAFEQGASVLEMRNYL
;
A
#
# COMPACT_ATOMS: atom_id res chain seq x y z
N MET A 1 -44.12 -29.22 21.17
CA MET A 1 -43.69 -27.84 21.44
C MET A 1 -42.16 -27.69 21.58
N LYS A 2 -41.49 -28.46 22.45
CA LYS A 2 -39.99 -28.36 22.61
C LYS A 2 -39.17 -28.59 21.34
N LYS A 3 -39.61 -29.49 20.43
CA LYS A 3 -38.90 -29.76 19.16
C LYS A 3 -38.89 -28.55 18.18
N TYR A 4 -39.99 -27.82 18.10
CA TYR A 4 -40.09 -26.63 17.23
C TYR A 4 -39.31 -25.45 17.80
N LEU A 5 -39.21 -25.33 19.13
CA LEU A 5 -38.41 -24.31 19.78
C LEU A 5 -36.93 -24.51 19.52
N LEU A 6 -36.40 -25.72 19.57
CA LEU A 6 -35.02 -26.04 19.26
C LEU A 6 -34.69 -25.80 17.79
N PHE A 7 -35.63 -26.10 16.88
CA PHE A 7 -35.46 -25.88 15.44
C PHE A 7 -35.42 -24.38 15.08
N SER A 8 -36.29 -23.57 15.71
CA SER A 8 -36.27 -22.11 15.51
C SER A 8 -35.01 -21.44 16.07
N ILE A 9 -34.46 -21.90 17.20
CA ILE A 9 -33.20 -21.42 17.76
C ILE A 9 -32.02 -21.75 16.81
N LEU A 10 -32.01 -22.95 16.21
CA LEU A 10 -30.94 -23.34 15.26
C LEU A 10 -30.94 -22.50 14.00
N ILE A 11 -32.12 -22.12 13.47
CA ILE A 11 -32.24 -21.22 12.30
C ILE A 11 -31.74 -19.82 12.63
N VAL A 12 -32.04 -19.27 13.81
CA VAL A 12 -31.59 -17.94 14.23
C VAL A 12 -30.06 -17.90 14.37
N ILE A 13 -29.45 -18.95 14.94
CA ILE A 13 -27.98 -19.03 15.05
C ILE A 13 -27.32 -19.13 13.67
N ALA A 14 -27.90 -19.88 12.74
CA ALA A 14 -27.38 -19.97 11.36
C ALA A 14 -27.42 -18.62 10.62
N THR A 15 -28.49 -17.85 10.76
CA THR A 15 -28.61 -16.53 10.11
C THR A 15 -27.61 -15.51 10.68
N ILE A 16 -27.29 -15.56 11.96
CA ILE A 16 -26.29 -14.70 12.59
C ILE A 16 -24.88 -15.05 12.07
N ALA A 17 -24.56 -16.33 11.89
CA ALA A 17 -23.27 -16.78 11.38
C ALA A 17 -23.02 -16.34 9.93
N PHE A 18 -24.03 -16.30 9.07
CA PHE A 18 -23.93 -15.79 7.70
C PHE A 18 -23.76 -14.26 7.66
N ALA A 19 -24.39 -13.51 8.56
CA ALA A 19 -24.27 -12.06 8.61
C ALA A 19 -22.89 -11.57 9.08
N GLN A 20 -22.12 -12.39 9.78
CA GLN A 20 -20.75 -12.03 10.20
C GLN A 20 -19.69 -12.17 9.08
N LYS A 21 -19.94 -13.02 8.07
CA LYS A 21 -18.97 -13.27 7.00
C LYS A 21 -18.75 -12.07 6.08
N ASP A 22 -19.74 -11.19 5.93
CA ASP A 22 -19.68 -10.03 5.03
C ASP A 22 -18.99 -8.79 5.65
N ARG A 23 -18.76 -8.76 6.96
CA ARG A 23 -18.13 -7.61 7.62
C ARG A 23 -16.61 -7.51 7.42
N ASP A 24 -15.95 -8.59 7.05
CA ASP A 24 -14.49 -8.64 6.88
C ASP A 24 -14.01 -8.45 5.43
N THR A 25 -14.91 -8.21 4.48
CA THR A 25 -14.57 -8.04 3.06
C THR A 25 -14.05 -6.64 2.72
N ILE A 26 -14.35 -5.62 3.56
CA ILE A 26 -13.89 -4.25 3.31
C ILE A 26 -12.41 -4.13 3.71
N PRO A 27 -11.50 -3.78 2.79
CA PRO A 27 -10.09 -3.56 3.09
C PRO A 27 -9.88 -2.59 4.26
N LYS A 28 -8.85 -2.84 5.07
CA LYS A 28 -8.57 -2.04 6.28
C LYS A 28 -8.37 -0.56 5.97
N TYR A 29 -7.75 -0.23 4.83
CA TYR A 29 -7.50 1.15 4.43
C TYR A 29 -8.79 1.95 4.14
N LEU A 30 -9.90 1.28 3.78
CA LEU A 30 -11.20 1.92 3.62
C LEU A 30 -11.93 2.12 4.96
N LYS A 31 -11.54 1.35 5.99
CA LYS A 31 -12.06 1.53 7.36
C LYS A 31 -11.29 2.58 8.16
N SER A 32 -10.04 2.85 7.80
CA SER A 32 -9.16 3.82 8.45
C SER A 32 -8.58 4.75 7.39
N PRO A 33 -9.07 5.98 7.28
CA PRO A 33 -8.69 6.88 6.19
C PRO A 33 -7.28 7.48 6.35
N PHE A 34 -6.57 7.19 7.45
CA PHE A 34 -5.25 7.76 7.72
C PHE A 34 -4.13 6.79 7.38
N ILE A 35 -2.94 7.36 7.11
CA ILE A 35 -1.70 6.60 6.92
C ILE A 35 -1.55 5.59 8.07
N PRO A 36 -1.43 4.28 7.77
CA PRO A 36 -1.26 3.25 8.80
C PRO A 36 0.10 3.37 9.51
N ALA A 37 0.20 2.81 10.71
CA ALA A 37 1.48 2.68 11.41
C ALA A 37 2.32 1.58 10.76
N PHE A 38 2.98 1.89 9.65
CA PHE A 38 3.88 0.98 8.94
C PHE A 38 5.31 1.03 9.52
N LYS A 39 6.08 -0.01 9.23
CA LYS A 39 7.52 -0.06 9.43
C LYS A 39 8.15 -0.86 8.30
N ILE A 40 9.00 -0.22 7.51
CA ILE A 40 9.82 -0.86 6.48
C ILE A 40 11.30 -0.76 6.85
N VAL A 41 12.11 -1.67 6.33
CA VAL A 41 13.58 -1.61 6.41
C VAL A 41 14.09 -1.13 5.05
N GLN A 42 14.72 0.04 5.03
CA GLN A 42 15.28 0.64 3.81
C GLN A 42 16.53 -0.12 3.34
N THR A 43 16.94 0.11 2.09
CA THR A 43 18.12 -0.53 1.49
C THR A 43 19.44 -0.20 2.20
N ASN A 44 19.50 0.88 2.96
CA ASN A 44 20.64 1.24 3.83
C ASN A 44 20.57 0.59 5.22
N GLY A 45 19.60 -0.28 5.48
CA GLY A 45 19.41 -0.98 6.75
C GLY A 45 18.65 -0.19 7.83
N THR A 46 18.30 1.08 7.59
CA THR A 46 17.55 1.89 8.56
C THR A 46 16.05 1.59 8.51
N ASN A 47 15.38 1.79 9.64
CA ASN A 47 13.91 1.70 9.67
C ASN A 47 13.30 3.01 9.18
N TYR A 48 12.25 2.90 8.36
CA TYR A 48 11.40 4.01 7.95
C TYR A 48 9.97 3.73 8.41
N THR A 49 9.39 4.66 9.13
CA THR A 49 8.08 4.51 9.77
C THR A 49 7.17 5.68 9.42
N LYS A 50 5.92 5.63 9.84
CA LYS A 50 5.00 6.78 9.70
C LYS A 50 5.60 8.06 10.29
N ASP A 51 6.28 7.97 11.44
CA ASP A 51 6.85 9.12 12.13
C ASP A 51 8.10 9.70 11.42
N SER A 52 8.63 8.99 10.42
CA SER A 52 9.73 9.45 9.56
C SER A 52 9.23 10.32 8.40
N LEU A 53 7.93 10.36 8.15
CA LEU A 53 7.35 11.12 7.04
C LEU A 53 7.46 12.63 7.31
N PRO A 54 7.83 13.43 6.30
CA PRO A 54 7.78 14.89 6.41
C PRO A 54 6.33 15.36 6.68
N ALA A 55 6.20 16.35 7.57
CA ALA A 55 4.89 16.96 7.84
C ALA A 55 4.35 17.65 6.56
N GLU A 56 3.02 17.70 6.45
CA GLU A 56 2.30 18.39 5.38
C GLU A 56 2.75 18.03 3.95
N THR A 57 3.18 16.79 3.77
CA THR A 57 3.67 16.27 2.48
C THR A 57 2.77 15.11 2.03
N PRO A 58 2.27 15.12 0.77
CA PRO A 58 1.53 13.98 0.23
C PRO A 58 2.41 12.73 0.21
N LEU A 59 1.77 11.57 0.35
CA LEU A 59 2.48 10.30 0.32
C LEU A 59 1.93 9.41 -0.80
N ILE A 60 2.82 8.90 -1.63
CA ILE A 60 2.55 7.84 -2.60
C ILE A 60 3.21 6.57 -2.08
N ILE A 61 2.43 5.53 -1.84
CA ILE A 61 2.93 4.19 -1.51
C ILE A 61 2.74 3.32 -2.76
N MET A 62 3.80 2.81 -3.33
CA MET A 62 3.75 1.78 -4.36
C MET A 62 4.20 0.44 -3.77
N TYR A 63 3.28 -0.51 -3.62
CA TYR A 63 3.62 -1.88 -3.31
C TYR A 63 3.90 -2.63 -4.61
N PHE A 64 5.08 -3.24 -4.71
CA PHE A 64 5.59 -3.76 -5.99
C PHE A 64 6.37 -5.06 -5.83
N SER A 65 6.72 -5.68 -6.96
CA SER A 65 7.73 -6.72 -7.04
C SER A 65 8.81 -6.30 -8.04
N PRO A 66 10.11 -6.37 -7.68
CA PRO A 66 11.20 -6.07 -8.60
C PRO A 66 11.17 -6.90 -9.90
N ASP A 67 10.66 -8.12 -9.83
CA ASP A 67 10.56 -9.07 -10.96
C ASP A 67 9.32 -8.81 -11.85
N CYS A 68 8.46 -7.88 -11.47
CA CYS A 68 7.22 -7.58 -12.19
C CYS A 68 7.47 -6.53 -13.28
N GLY A 69 7.31 -6.88 -14.56
CA GLY A 69 7.51 -5.98 -15.68
C GLY A 69 6.66 -4.71 -15.62
N HIS A 70 5.39 -4.81 -15.22
CA HIS A 70 4.53 -3.63 -15.03
C HIS A 70 5.05 -2.71 -13.91
N CYS A 71 5.64 -3.27 -12.84
CA CYS A 71 6.25 -2.50 -11.77
C CYS A 71 7.50 -1.76 -12.25
N GLN A 72 8.30 -2.39 -13.11
CA GLN A 72 9.49 -1.79 -13.73
C GLN A 72 9.10 -0.62 -14.63
N ILE A 73 8.07 -0.81 -15.48
CA ILE A 73 7.51 0.25 -16.33
C ILE A 73 6.99 1.40 -15.47
N GLN A 74 6.18 1.12 -14.45
CA GLN A 74 5.63 2.13 -13.54
C GLN A 74 6.74 2.92 -12.85
N THR A 75 7.79 2.25 -12.37
CA THR A 75 8.94 2.92 -11.75
C THR A 75 9.60 3.87 -12.75
N LYS A 76 9.87 3.39 -13.97
CA LYS A 76 10.50 4.23 -15.01
C LYS A 76 9.64 5.45 -15.35
N GLU A 77 8.33 5.29 -15.53
CA GLU A 77 7.41 6.41 -15.80
C GLU A 77 7.41 7.45 -14.67
N MET A 78 7.44 7.02 -13.41
CA MET A 78 7.53 7.90 -12.25
C MET A 78 8.84 8.70 -12.25
N LEU A 79 9.96 8.04 -12.57
CA LEU A 79 11.27 8.69 -12.62
C LEU A 79 11.39 9.68 -13.81
N ASP A 80 10.94 9.29 -15.00
CA ASP A 80 10.96 10.14 -16.20
C ASP A 80 10.06 11.39 -16.04
N SER A 81 9.07 11.31 -15.16
CA SER A 81 8.08 12.36 -14.90
C SER A 81 8.16 12.93 -13.48
N MET A 82 9.33 12.84 -12.84
CA MET A 82 9.51 13.21 -11.43
C MET A 82 9.12 14.66 -11.12
N GLN A 83 9.24 15.57 -12.08
CA GLN A 83 8.84 16.98 -11.93
C GLN A 83 7.36 17.13 -11.47
N TYR A 84 6.49 16.16 -11.74
CA TYR A 84 5.09 16.16 -11.31
C TYR A 84 4.89 15.52 -9.94
N LEU A 85 5.87 14.78 -9.42
CA LEU A 85 5.81 14.01 -8.18
C LEU A 85 6.76 14.51 -7.09
N GLN A 86 7.61 15.50 -7.39
CA GLN A 86 8.65 15.97 -6.47
C GLN A 86 8.12 16.59 -5.17
N SER A 87 6.84 17.00 -5.14
CA SER A 87 6.18 17.52 -3.93
C SER A 87 5.68 16.43 -2.98
N ALA A 88 5.71 15.17 -3.40
CA ALA A 88 5.25 14.03 -2.62
C ALA A 88 6.43 13.19 -2.12
N THR A 89 6.28 12.58 -0.96
CA THR A 89 7.11 11.45 -0.54
C THR A 89 6.66 10.20 -1.28
N ILE A 90 7.59 9.46 -1.86
CA ILE A 90 7.32 8.22 -2.60
C ILE A 90 7.95 7.05 -1.86
N MET A 91 7.13 6.08 -1.50
CA MET A 91 7.58 4.84 -0.87
C MET A 91 7.42 3.67 -1.84
N LEU A 92 8.53 3.08 -2.27
CA LEU A 92 8.57 1.83 -3.03
C LEU A 92 8.77 0.67 -2.05
N VAL A 93 7.73 -0.15 -1.87
CA VAL A 93 7.73 -1.20 -0.83
C VAL A 93 7.51 -2.56 -1.44
N ALA A 94 8.32 -3.54 -1.04
CA ALA A 94 8.20 -4.92 -1.48
C ALA A 94 8.45 -5.92 -0.34
N TYR A 95 7.99 -7.17 -0.55
CA TYR A 95 8.32 -8.31 0.31
C TYR A 95 9.30 -9.23 -0.41
N LYS A 96 10.52 -8.73 -0.64
CA LYS A 96 11.61 -9.46 -1.30
C LYS A 96 12.86 -9.42 -0.42
N LYS A 97 13.87 -10.25 -0.75
CA LYS A 97 15.16 -10.16 -0.08
C LYS A 97 15.78 -8.79 -0.28
N MET A 98 16.53 -8.32 0.69
CA MET A 98 17.10 -6.98 0.67
C MET A 98 18.07 -6.78 -0.49
N GLU A 99 18.83 -7.81 -0.84
CA GLU A 99 19.78 -7.80 -1.95
C GLU A 99 19.09 -7.44 -3.26
N VAL A 100 17.90 -8.00 -3.52
CA VAL A 100 17.11 -7.74 -4.74
C VAL A 100 16.61 -6.29 -4.77
N LEU A 101 16.24 -5.72 -3.60
CA LEU A 101 15.83 -4.32 -3.49
C LEU A 101 17.00 -3.36 -3.69
N ILE A 102 18.19 -3.72 -3.23
CA ILE A 102 19.42 -2.96 -3.46
C ILE A 102 19.76 -2.95 -4.96
N GLU A 103 19.71 -4.11 -5.62
CA GLU A 103 19.93 -4.22 -7.07
C GLU A 103 18.94 -3.35 -7.86
N PHE A 104 17.65 -3.43 -7.51
CA PHE A 104 16.60 -2.60 -8.10
C PHE A 104 16.85 -1.11 -7.88
N SER A 105 17.20 -0.71 -6.66
CA SER A 105 17.53 0.67 -6.32
C SER A 105 18.71 1.20 -7.12
N ASN A 106 19.75 0.40 -7.28
CA ASN A 106 20.94 0.76 -8.05
C ASN A 106 20.63 0.83 -9.56
N HIS A 107 19.86 -0.12 -10.09
CA HIS A 107 19.47 -0.15 -11.51
C HIS A 107 18.72 1.10 -11.92
N TYR A 108 17.80 1.57 -11.09
CA TYR A 108 17.00 2.78 -11.33
C TYR A 108 17.62 4.05 -10.75
N GLU A 109 18.82 3.97 -10.17
CA GLU A 109 19.54 5.10 -9.56
C GLU A 109 18.68 5.89 -8.56
N LEU A 110 17.85 5.18 -7.76
CA LEU A 110 16.86 5.81 -6.88
C LEU A 110 17.48 6.76 -5.84
N CYS A 111 18.74 6.57 -5.50
CA CYS A 111 19.48 7.45 -4.58
C CYS A 111 19.63 8.91 -5.08
N LYS A 112 19.41 9.17 -6.37
CA LYS A 112 19.40 10.54 -6.95
C LYS A 112 18.15 11.34 -6.55
N PHE A 113 17.11 10.69 -6.03
CA PHE A 113 15.81 11.28 -5.68
C PHE A 113 15.62 11.31 -4.18
N THR A 114 15.69 12.47 -3.56
CA THR A 114 15.63 12.65 -2.10
C THR A 114 14.24 12.35 -1.52
N ASN A 115 13.21 12.37 -2.36
CA ASN A 115 11.83 12.10 -1.98
C ASN A 115 11.41 10.63 -2.21
N ILE A 116 12.33 9.75 -2.68
CA ILE A 116 12.05 8.32 -2.86
C ILE A 116 12.68 7.52 -1.72
N HIS A 117 11.86 6.68 -1.10
CA HIS A 117 12.28 5.72 -0.09
C HIS A 117 11.92 4.30 -0.56
N ILE A 118 12.92 3.45 -0.73
CA ILE A 118 12.72 2.05 -1.08
C ILE A 118 13.04 1.15 0.10
N GLY A 119 12.19 0.14 0.36
CA GLY A 119 12.43 -0.77 1.46
C GLY A 119 11.60 -2.04 1.43
N ARG A 120 11.98 -2.94 2.33
CA ARG A 120 11.30 -4.19 2.59
C ARG A 120 10.26 -4.03 3.69
N ASP A 121 9.07 -4.57 3.47
CA ASP A 121 8.08 -4.80 4.51
C ASP A 121 8.24 -6.23 5.06
N PRO A 122 9.01 -6.45 6.15
CA PRO A 122 9.33 -7.79 6.61
C PRO A 122 8.14 -8.53 7.23
N LYS A 123 7.08 -7.79 7.60
CA LYS A 123 5.88 -8.34 8.23
C LYS A 123 4.71 -8.53 7.28
N TYR A 124 4.90 -8.25 5.99
CA TYR A 124 3.81 -8.30 5.01
C TYR A 124 2.60 -7.46 5.44
N PHE A 125 2.88 -6.33 6.12
CA PHE A 125 1.85 -5.49 6.72
C PHE A 125 1.07 -4.70 5.67
N LEU A 126 1.78 -3.99 4.78
CA LEU A 126 1.13 -3.12 3.79
C LEU A 126 0.25 -3.88 2.80
N PRO A 127 0.67 -5.00 2.20
CA PRO A 127 -0.20 -5.73 1.30
C PRO A 127 -1.42 -6.33 2.01
N SER A 128 -1.29 -6.72 3.30
CA SER A 128 -2.43 -7.17 4.09
C SER A 128 -3.38 -6.02 4.48
N PHE A 129 -2.84 -4.82 4.74
CA PHE A 129 -3.62 -3.64 5.06
C PHE A 129 -4.43 -3.14 3.87
N PHE A 130 -3.79 -3.07 2.70
CA PHE A 130 -4.43 -2.63 1.46
C PHE A 130 -5.21 -3.73 0.74
N ASN A 131 -5.12 -5.00 1.18
CA ASN A 131 -5.67 -6.16 0.48
C ASN A 131 -5.16 -6.27 -0.96
N VAL A 132 -3.85 -6.06 -1.15
CA VAL A 132 -3.20 -6.04 -2.47
C VAL A 132 -3.36 -7.38 -3.16
N LYS A 133 -3.94 -7.38 -4.34
CA LYS A 133 -4.13 -8.57 -5.19
C LYS A 133 -3.17 -8.60 -6.37
N PHE A 134 -2.84 -7.44 -6.90
CA PHE A 134 -1.97 -7.26 -8.05
C PHE A 134 -0.90 -6.20 -7.77
N THR A 135 0.21 -6.27 -8.49
CA THR A 135 1.29 -5.29 -8.44
C THR A 135 1.55 -4.72 -9.84
N PRO A 136 1.89 -3.44 -9.95
CA PRO A 136 2.05 -2.46 -8.86
C PRO A 136 0.70 -2.04 -8.27
N PHE A 137 0.61 -1.92 -6.95
CA PHE A 137 -0.50 -1.30 -6.25
C PHE A 137 -0.05 0.06 -5.74
N ILE A 138 -0.84 1.10 -5.97
CA ILE A 138 -0.51 2.47 -5.56
C ILE A 138 -1.59 3.00 -4.63
N ALA A 139 -1.19 3.54 -3.47
CA ALA A 139 -2.07 4.28 -2.57
C ALA A 139 -1.55 5.71 -2.38
N ILE A 140 -2.45 6.69 -2.45
CA ILE A 140 -2.14 8.11 -2.30
C ILE A 140 -2.83 8.67 -1.07
N TYR A 141 -2.06 9.40 -0.28
CA TYR A 141 -2.50 10.16 0.88
C TYR A 141 -2.20 11.65 0.67
N ASN A 142 -3.12 12.50 1.07
CA ASN A 142 -2.96 13.96 0.99
C ASN A 142 -1.99 14.48 2.07
N LYS A 143 -1.74 15.81 2.09
CA LYS A 143 -0.88 16.50 3.06
C LYS A 143 -1.30 16.32 4.52
N LYS A 144 -2.57 16.00 4.78
CA LYS A 144 -3.08 15.71 6.12
C LYS A 144 -2.92 14.23 6.52
N GLY A 145 -2.35 13.41 5.64
CA GLY A 145 -2.23 11.97 5.84
C GLY A 145 -3.54 11.21 5.69
N GLU A 146 -4.54 11.80 5.02
CA GLU A 146 -5.82 11.17 4.72
C GLU A 146 -5.74 10.42 3.38
N PHE A 147 -6.31 9.23 3.32
CA PHE A 147 -6.39 8.43 2.10
C PHE A 147 -7.23 9.13 1.04
N VAL A 148 -6.70 9.22 -0.17
CA VAL A 148 -7.37 9.88 -1.30
C VAL A 148 -7.75 8.88 -2.38
N LYS A 149 -6.78 8.03 -2.79
CA LYS A 149 -6.98 7.15 -3.94
C LYS A 149 -6.11 5.90 -3.86
N ALA A 150 -6.62 4.79 -4.38
CA ALA A 150 -5.81 3.62 -4.70
C ALA A 150 -5.98 3.24 -6.17
N PHE A 151 -4.91 2.70 -6.74
CA PHE A 151 -4.87 2.14 -8.09
C PHE A 151 -4.37 0.71 -8.01
N GLU A 152 -5.16 -0.21 -8.51
CA GLU A 152 -4.74 -1.59 -8.73
C GLU A 152 -4.11 -1.68 -10.13
N GLN A 153 -2.94 -2.31 -10.24
CA GLN A 153 -2.18 -2.49 -11.49
C GLN A 153 -1.51 -1.21 -12.04
N GLY A 154 -1.32 -0.17 -11.21
CA GLY A 154 -0.62 1.05 -11.59
C GLY A 154 -1.53 2.18 -12.06
N ALA A 155 -0.93 3.33 -12.36
CA ALA A 155 -1.59 4.53 -12.86
C ALA A 155 -0.60 5.42 -13.62
N SER A 156 -1.07 6.21 -14.57
CA SER A 156 -0.22 7.22 -15.20
C SER A 156 0.19 8.30 -14.19
N VAL A 157 1.37 8.89 -14.38
CA VAL A 157 1.85 9.97 -13.49
C VAL A 157 0.93 11.18 -13.50
N LEU A 158 0.35 11.52 -14.64
CA LEU A 158 -0.61 12.63 -14.75
C LEU A 158 -1.89 12.35 -13.95
N GLU A 159 -2.32 11.10 -13.91
CA GLU A 159 -3.47 10.71 -13.09
C GLU A 159 -3.14 10.78 -11.59
N MET A 160 -1.97 10.25 -11.16
CA MET A 160 -1.53 10.35 -9.76
C MET A 160 -1.43 11.80 -9.27
N ARG A 161 -0.88 12.70 -10.11
CA ARG A 161 -0.73 14.12 -9.82
C ARG A 161 -2.02 14.81 -9.40
N ASN A 162 -3.16 14.40 -9.96
CA ASN A 162 -4.46 15.02 -9.64
C ASN A 162 -4.89 14.80 -8.19
N TYR A 163 -4.19 13.95 -7.43
CA TYR A 163 -4.49 13.58 -6.05
C TYR A 163 -3.43 14.03 -5.03
N LEU A 164 -2.44 14.85 -5.44
CA LEU A 164 -1.34 15.33 -4.60
C LEU A 164 -1.60 16.72 -3.99
#